data_a5faac9c2e4f32a7e5dc5005f552e519
#
_entry.id   a5faac9c2e4f32a7e5dc5005f552e519
#
_cell.length_a   1.000
_cell.length_b   1.000
_cell.length_c   1.000
_cell.angle_alpha   90.00
_cell.angle_beta   90.00
_cell.angle_gamma   90.00
#
_symmetry.space_group_name_H-M   'P 1'
#
loop_
_entity.id
_entity.type
_entity.pdbx_description
1 polymer ?
#
loop_
_entity_poly.entity_id
_entity_poly.type
_entity_poly.pdbx_seq_one_letter_code
_entity_poly.pdbx_strand_id
1 'polypeptide(L)'
;NSAGIDTEPNFSPDGQTILFTSDRGGSPQIYRTSVSGGSVVRLAFDGTYNVSPRFSPDGKSFVFVQRSGGRFNLMLQELATRQVIPLTDGTVDESPTFAPNGRMILYASKIGGRGILAAVSNDGRVKQRLTVEAGDVREPAWGPLQKGL
;
A
#
# COMPACT_ATOMS: atom_id res chain seq x y z
N ASN A 1 -20.51 5.33 12.11
CA ASN A 1 -20.43 6.00 10.84
C ASN A 1 -19.46 7.18 10.96
N SER A 2 -18.37 7.14 10.24
CA SER A 2 -17.36 8.20 10.25
C SER A 2 -17.85 9.40 9.45
N ALA A 3 -17.62 10.60 9.96
CA ALA A 3 -17.86 11.80 9.18
C ALA A 3 -16.78 12.01 8.11
N GLY A 4 -15.72 11.24 8.20
CA GLY A 4 -14.59 11.38 7.32
C GLY A 4 -14.65 10.54 6.05
N ILE A 5 -13.57 10.60 5.30
CA ILE A 5 -13.43 9.83 4.07
C ILE A 5 -13.01 8.42 4.42
N ASP A 6 -13.88 7.47 4.15
CA ASP A 6 -13.56 6.05 4.27
C ASP A 6 -13.43 5.50 2.86
N THR A 7 -12.23 5.03 2.53
CA THR A 7 -11.99 4.48 1.21
C THR A 7 -12.28 2.99 1.17
N GLU A 8 -12.13 2.44 -0.01
CA GLU A 8 -12.35 1.04 -0.29
C GLU A 8 -11.63 0.13 0.70
N PRO A 9 -12.32 -0.80 1.34
CA PRO A 9 -11.70 -1.68 2.33
C PRO A 9 -10.80 -2.73 1.68
N ASN A 10 -9.77 -3.13 2.40
CA ASN A 10 -8.89 -4.22 1.99
C ASN A 10 -8.99 -5.34 3.04
N PHE A 11 -9.39 -6.52 2.59
CA PHE A 11 -9.60 -7.66 3.47
C PHE A 11 -8.31 -8.45 3.66
N SER A 12 -8.10 -8.98 4.86
CA SER A 12 -7.02 -9.93 5.08
C SER A 12 -7.27 -11.21 4.28
N PRO A 13 -6.21 -11.98 3.98
CA PRO A 13 -6.37 -13.22 3.21
C PRO A 13 -7.33 -14.22 3.84
N ASP A 14 -7.44 -14.25 5.17
CA ASP A 14 -8.38 -15.12 5.86
C ASP A 14 -9.79 -14.54 5.94
N GLY A 15 -10.01 -13.32 5.43
CA GLY A 15 -11.31 -12.67 5.42
C GLY A 15 -11.80 -12.17 6.78
N GLN A 16 -10.96 -12.17 7.81
CA GLN A 16 -11.40 -11.85 9.17
C GLN A 16 -11.15 -10.40 9.56
N THR A 17 -10.22 -9.73 8.90
CA THR A 17 -9.80 -8.38 9.26
C THR A 17 -9.90 -7.46 8.06
N ILE A 18 -10.26 -6.22 8.29
CA ILE A 18 -10.38 -5.19 7.26
C ILE A 18 -9.43 -4.05 7.60
N LEU A 19 -8.65 -3.63 6.61
CA LEU A 19 -7.89 -2.38 6.65
C LEU A 19 -8.61 -1.34 5.80
N PHE A 20 -8.63 -0.11 6.27
CA PHE A 20 -9.25 0.98 5.52
C PHE A 20 -8.62 2.31 5.88
N THR A 21 -8.81 3.28 4.98
CA THR A 21 -8.37 4.65 5.21
C THR A 21 -9.55 5.47 5.70
N SER A 22 -9.32 6.28 6.73
CA SER A 22 -10.35 7.18 7.25
C SER A 22 -9.71 8.43 7.80
N ASP A 23 -10.39 9.56 7.69
CA ASP A 23 -9.96 10.80 8.32
C ASP A 23 -10.72 11.09 9.61
N ARG A 24 -11.31 10.06 10.21
CA ARG A 24 -12.10 10.18 11.44
C ARG A 24 -11.34 10.85 12.59
N GLY A 25 -10.02 10.74 12.61
CA GLY A 25 -9.16 11.37 13.60
C GLY A 25 -8.64 12.74 13.20
N GLY A 26 -9.12 13.31 12.09
CA GLY A 26 -8.72 14.63 11.61
C GLY A 26 -7.83 14.63 10.39
N SER A 27 -7.15 13.54 10.11
CA SER A 27 -6.32 13.38 8.90
C SER A 27 -6.42 11.95 8.41
N PRO A 28 -6.16 11.69 7.11
CA PRO A 28 -6.24 10.33 6.59
C PRO A 28 -5.22 9.41 7.23
N GLN A 29 -5.70 8.36 7.87
CA GLN A 29 -4.89 7.36 8.55
C GLN A 29 -5.46 5.97 8.29
N ILE A 30 -4.67 4.97 8.61
CA ILE A 30 -5.03 3.57 8.39
C ILE A 30 -5.56 2.97 9.68
N TYR A 31 -6.70 2.34 9.57
CA TYR A 31 -7.40 1.69 10.67
C TYR A 31 -7.67 0.23 10.32
N ARG A 32 -7.84 -0.58 11.34
CA ARG A 32 -8.32 -1.95 11.16
C ARG A 32 -9.55 -2.20 12.01
N THR A 33 -10.36 -3.13 11.54
CA THR A 33 -11.48 -3.65 12.31
C THR A 33 -11.70 -5.11 11.92
N SER A 34 -12.43 -5.83 12.76
CA SER A 34 -12.84 -7.19 12.46
C SER A 34 -14.09 -7.19 11.58
N VAL A 35 -14.22 -8.16 10.67
CA VAL A 35 -15.44 -8.29 9.87
C VAL A 35 -16.67 -8.59 10.74
N SER A 36 -16.48 -9.17 11.91
CA SER A 36 -17.57 -9.43 12.85
C SER A 36 -17.95 -8.21 13.68
N GLY A 37 -17.30 -7.07 13.44
CA GLY A 37 -17.52 -5.86 14.22
C GLY A 37 -16.57 -5.74 15.39
N GLY A 38 -16.76 -4.72 16.20
CA GLY A 38 -15.92 -4.47 17.34
C GLY A 38 -15.15 -3.16 17.21
N SER A 39 -14.03 -3.07 17.92
CA SER A 39 -13.25 -1.85 17.97
C SER A 39 -12.54 -1.55 16.67
N VAL A 40 -12.47 -0.28 16.34
CA VAL A 40 -11.66 0.23 15.25
C VAL A 40 -10.34 0.70 15.84
N VAL A 41 -9.23 0.18 15.32
CA VAL A 41 -7.89 0.44 15.84
C VAL A 41 -7.06 1.17 14.79
N ARG A 42 -6.49 2.31 15.16
CA ARG A 42 -5.58 3.04 14.29
C ARG A 42 -4.23 2.32 14.26
N LEU A 43 -3.68 2.14 13.05
CA LEU A 43 -2.41 1.45 12.86
C LEU A 43 -1.27 2.37 12.44
N ALA A 44 -1.54 3.41 11.66
CA ALA A 44 -0.50 4.33 11.21
C ALA A 44 -0.52 5.60 12.04
N PHE A 45 0.63 5.97 12.58
CA PHE A 45 0.75 7.11 13.50
C PHE A 45 1.70 8.19 13.01
N ASP A 46 2.65 7.86 12.16
CA ASP A 46 3.62 8.83 11.68
C ASP A 46 3.02 9.66 10.55
N GLY A 47 3.21 10.97 10.62
CA GLY A 47 2.73 11.87 9.58
C GLY A 47 1.24 12.11 9.65
N THR A 48 0.76 12.89 8.68
CA THR A 48 -0.62 13.36 8.64
C THR A 48 -1.41 12.78 7.47
N TYR A 49 -0.82 11.85 6.72
CA TYR A 49 -1.46 11.30 5.53
C TYR A 49 -0.92 9.90 5.23
N ASN A 50 -1.71 8.89 5.55
CA ASN A 50 -1.40 7.49 5.29
C ASN A 50 -2.64 6.84 4.69
N VAL A 51 -2.52 6.29 3.49
CA VAL A 51 -3.67 5.82 2.72
C VAL A 51 -3.36 4.53 1.96
N SER A 52 -4.39 3.95 1.39
CA SER A 52 -4.33 2.84 0.43
C SER A 52 -3.64 1.59 0.99
N PRO A 53 -4.07 1.08 2.13
CA PRO A 53 -3.46 -0.12 2.69
C PRO A 53 -3.80 -1.36 1.87
N ARG A 54 -2.81 -2.25 1.73
CA ARG A 54 -2.97 -3.55 1.07
C ARG A 54 -2.28 -4.61 1.91
N PHE A 55 -3.00 -5.65 2.29
CA PHE A 55 -2.42 -6.77 3.00
C PHE A 55 -1.40 -7.51 2.15
N SER A 56 -0.34 -8.01 2.80
CA SER A 56 0.51 -9.01 2.18
C SER A 56 -0.27 -10.33 2.03
N PRO A 57 0.14 -11.20 1.08
CA PRO A 57 -0.57 -12.47 0.89
C PRO A 57 -0.62 -13.37 2.11
N ASP A 58 0.36 -13.26 3.02
CA ASP A 58 0.37 -14.03 4.26
C ASP A 58 -0.40 -13.35 5.39
N GLY A 59 -0.90 -12.14 5.17
CA GLY A 59 -1.67 -11.40 6.17
C GLY A 59 -0.87 -10.85 7.33
N LYS A 60 0.46 -10.97 7.32
CA LYS A 60 1.31 -10.55 8.45
C LYS A 60 1.74 -9.09 8.39
N SER A 61 1.64 -8.49 7.22
CA SER A 61 2.02 -7.09 7.02
C SER A 61 1.09 -6.44 6.02
N PHE A 62 1.24 -5.13 5.88
CA PHE A 62 0.53 -4.41 4.83
C PHE A 62 1.41 -3.29 4.31
N VAL A 63 1.21 -2.95 3.04
CA VAL A 63 1.86 -1.82 2.39
C VAL A 63 0.86 -0.68 2.31
N PHE A 64 1.34 0.54 2.42
CA PHE A 64 0.49 1.72 2.31
C PHE A 64 1.26 2.89 1.73
N VAL A 65 0.56 3.95 1.38
CA VAL A 65 1.14 5.17 0.84
C VAL A 65 1.17 6.23 1.93
N GLN A 66 2.34 6.82 2.15
CA GLN A 66 2.52 7.91 3.10
C GLN A 66 2.95 9.16 2.35
N ARG A 67 2.31 10.28 2.67
CA ARG A 67 2.75 11.58 2.18
C ARG A 67 3.61 12.26 3.24
N SER A 68 4.79 12.71 2.82
CA SER A 68 5.70 13.44 3.70
C SER A 68 6.52 14.41 2.86
N GLY A 69 6.54 15.68 3.24
CA GLY A 69 7.32 16.69 2.53
C GLY A 69 6.96 16.83 1.05
N GLY A 70 5.70 16.65 0.69
CA GLY A 70 5.25 16.73 -0.69
C GLY A 70 5.53 15.49 -1.53
N ARG A 71 6.07 14.46 -0.92
CA ARG A 71 6.34 13.17 -1.59
C ARG A 71 5.35 12.12 -1.13
N PHE A 72 5.04 11.21 -2.03
CA PHE A 72 4.22 10.02 -1.73
C PHE A 72 5.11 8.80 -1.87
N ASN A 73 5.25 8.04 -0.81
CA ASN A 73 6.12 6.87 -0.81
C ASN A 73 5.42 5.67 -0.21
N LEU A 74 5.90 4.48 -0.59
CA LEU A 74 5.40 3.24 -0.04
C LEU A 74 6.08 2.90 1.26
N MET A 75 5.29 2.48 2.23
CA MET A 75 5.74 2.03 3.54
C MET A 75 5.19 0.62 3.77
N LEU A 76 5.93 -0.18 4.48
CA LEU A 76 5.49 -1.51 4.91
C LEU A 76 5.40 -1.54 6.43
N GLN A 77 4.29 -2.04 6.95
CA GLN A 77 4.13 -2.18 8.40
C GLN A 77 3.83 -3.63 8.74
N GLU A 78 4.56 -4.14 9.73
CA GLU A 78 4.32 -5.46 10.28
C GLU A 78 3.23 -5.37 11.35
N LEU A 79 2.23 -6.23 11.26
CA LEU A 79 1.08 -6.13 12.15
C LEU A 79 1.41 -6.52 13.58
N ALA A 80 2.24 -7.54 13.78
CA ALA A 80 2.54 -8.03 15.11
C ALA A 80 3.38 -7.04 15.93
N THR A 81 4.41 -6.48 15.32
CA THR A 81 5.35 -5.57 15.99
C THR A 81 5.01 -4.11 15.79
N ARG A 82 4.22 -3.81 14.76
CA ARG A 82 3.92 -2.46 14.26
C ARG A 82 5.13 -1.73 13.73
N GLN A 83 6.21 -2.44 13.47
CA GLN A 83 7.39 -1.86 12.85
C GLN A 83 7.08 -1.41 11.43
N VAL A 84 7.51 -0.18 11.09
CA VAL A 84 7.30 0.41 9.77
C VAL A 84 8.65 0.59 9.11
N ILE A 85 8.75 0.16 7.85
CA ILE A 85 9.95 0.38 7.05
C ILE A 85 9.58 1.12 5.77
N PRO A 86 10.41 2.09 5.34
CA PRO A 86 10.20 2.74 4.04
C PRO A 86 10.63 1.80 2.92
N LEU A 87 9.84 1.76 1.85
CA LEU A 87 10.17 0.92 0.70
C LEU A 87 10.69 1.73 -0.48
N THR A 88 10.18 2.96 -0.66
CA THR A 88 10.52 3.78 -1.82
C THR A 88 10.83 5.21 -1.40
N ASP A 89 11.48 5.94 -2.31
CA ASP A 89 11.90 7.31 -2.07
C ASP A 89 11.64 8.23 -3.27
N GLY A 90 10.75 7.81 -4.16
CA GLY A 90 10.37 8.63 -5.31
C GLY A 90 9.55 9.84 -4.94
N THR A 91 9.10 10.57 -5.96
CA THR A 91 8.28 11.76 -5.75
C THR A 91 6.81 11.41 -5.57
N VAL A 92 6.30 10.54 -6.42
CA VAL A 92 4.90 10.09 -6.36
C VAL A 92 4.89 8.59 -6.61
N ASP A 93 4.91 7.82 -5.55
CA ASP A 93 4.82 6.37 -5.59
C ASP A 93 3.48 5.99 -4.98
N GLU A 94 2.66 5.26 -5.73
CA GLU A 94 1.31 4.97 -5.28
C GLU A 94 0.76 3.71 -5.91
N SER A 95 -0.45 3.33 -5.52
CA SER A 95 -1.17 2.15 -6.01
C SER A 95 -0.38 0.85 -5.84
N PRO A 96 0.10 0.56 -4.63
CA PRO A 96 0.87 -0.66 -4.43
C PRO A 96 0.01 -1.91 -4.47
N THR A 97 0.59 -2.99 -5.00
CA THR A 97 -0.01 -4.30 -4.95
C THR A 97 1.07 -5.35 -4.77
N PHE A 98 0.82 -6.33 -3.90
CA PHE A 98 1.79 -7.40 -3.67
C PHE A 98 1.79 -8.41 -4.82
N ALA A 99 2.97 -8.89 -5.15
CA ALA A 99 3.08 -10.11 -5.93
C ALA A 99 2.52 -11.30 -5.13
N PRO A 100 2.04 -12.34 -5.79
CA PRO A 100 1.42 -13.47 -5.08
C PRO A 100 2.30 -14.14 -4.03
N ASN A 101 3.63 -14.11 -4.22
CA ASN A 101 4.55 -14.67 -3.24
C ASN A 101 4.90 -13.73 -2.07
N GLY A 102 4.40 -12.49 -2.11
CA GLY A 102 4.65 -11.52 -1.06
C GLY A 102 6.03 -10.90 -1.03
N ARG A 103 6.92 -11.26 -1.95
CA ARG A 103 8.31 -10.77 -1.94
C ARG A 103 8.50 -9.45 -2.65
N MET A 104 7.65 -9.18 -3.63
CA MET A 104 7.74 -7.95 -4.42
C MET A 104 6.43 -7.19 -4.34
N ILE A 105 6.53 -5.88 -4.45
CA ILE A 105 5.39 -4.99 -4.53
C ILE A 105 5.49 -4.22 -5.85
N LEU A 106 4.43 -4.28 -6.62
CA LEU A 106 4.30 -3.53 -7.86
C LEU A 106 3.62 -2.21 -7.55
N TYR A 107 4.08 -1.14 -8.15
CA TYR A 107 3.49 0.17 -7.89
C TYR A 107 3.66 1.12 -9.08
N ALA A 108 2.85 2.15 -9.10
CA ALA A 108 2.94 3.22 -10.08
C ALA A 108 3.81 4.34 -9.51
N SER A 109 4.65 4.92 -10.37
CA SER A 109 5.51 6.03 -10.00
C SER A 109 5.54 7.04 -11.14
N LYS A 110 6.25 8.14 -10.94
CA LYS A 110 6.47 9.15 -11.98
C LYS A 110 7.93 9.55 -12.02
N ILE A 111 8.45 9.65 -13.23
CA ILE A 111 9.79 10.18 -13.48
C ILE A 111 9.67 11.20 -14.60
N GLY A 112 10.10 12.45 -14.34
CA GLY A 112 10.01 13.50 -15.32
C GLY A 112 8.59 13.77 -15.82
N GLY A 113 7.60 13.63 -14.94
CA GLY A 113 6.19 13.82 -15.28
C GLY A 113 5.55 12.67 -16.02
N ARG A 114 6.28 11.58 -16.26
CA ARG A 114 5.77 10.40 -16.97
C ARG A 114 5.49 9.27 -16.00
N GLY A 115 4.33 8.64 -16.17
CA GLY A 115 3.99 7.46 -15.38
C GLY A 115 4.85 6.28 -15.75
N ILE A 116 5.34 5.57 -14.75
CA ILE A 116 6.10 4.34 -14.92
C ILE A 116 5.55 3.27 -14.01
N LEU A 117 5.82 2.03 -14.38
CA LEU A 117 5.53 0.88 -13.55
C LEU A 117 6.85 0.42 -12.93
N ALA A 118 6.84 0.17 -11.63
CA ALA A 118 8.03 -0.26 -10.92
C ALA A 118 7.70 -1.36 -9.92
N ALA A 119 8.73 -2.05 -9.47
CA ALA A 119 8.61 -3.05 -8.43
C ALA A 119 9.67 -2.83 -7.37
N VAL A 120 9.34 -3.15 -6.14
CA VAL A 120 10.27 -3.06 -5.02
C VAL A 120 10.13 -4.32 -4.18
N SER A 121 11.25 -4.80 -3.64
CA SER A 121 11.22 -5.93 -2.71
C SER A 121 10.59 -5.52 -1.38
N ASN A 122 10.06 -6.48 -0.65
CA ASN A 122 9.37 -6.21 0.61
C ASN A 122 10.31 -5.73 1.73
N ASP A 123 11.62 -5.72 1.50
CA ASP A 123 12.58 -5.11 2.41
C ASP A 123 13.12 -3.76 1.90
N GLY A 124 12.64 -3.31 0.74
CA GLY A 124 13.03 -2.04 0.16
C GLY A 124 14.41 -2.01 -0.50
N ARG A 125 15.12 -3.14 -0.53
CA ARG A 125 16.51 -3.16 -1.00
C ARG A 125 16.65 -3.24 -2.51
N VAL A 126 15.71 -3.88 -3.18
CA VAL A 126 15.77 -4.09 -4.63
C VAL A 126 14.62 -3.33 -5.26
N LYS A 127 14.96 -2.42 -6.16
CA LYS A 127 13.98 -1.66 -6.92
C LYS A 127 14.23 -1.88 -8.40
N GLN A 128 13.16 -1.99 -9.16
CA GLN A 128 13.25 -2.29 -10.57
C GLN A 128 12.19 -1.50 -11.32
N ARG A 129 12.62 -0.78 -12.35
CA ARG A 129 11.70 -0.17 -13.29
C ARG A 129 11.28 -1.23 -14.29
N LEU A 130 9.98 -1.35 -14.52
CA LEU A 130 9.46 -2.28 -15.49
C LEU A 130 9.22 -1.55 -16.80
N THR A 131 9.54 -2.20 -17.91
CA THR A 131 9.30 -1.63 -19.22
C THR A 131 7.86 -1.89 -19.61
N VAL A 132 7.16 -0.80 -19.96
CA VAL A 132 5.80 -0.85 -20.47
C VAL A 132 5.79 -0.29 -21.87
N GLU A 133 5.41 -1.10 -22.85
CA GLU A 133 5.55 -0.71 -24.25
C GLU A 133 4.58 0.34 -24.72
N ALA A 134 3.41 0.39 -24.17
CA ALA A 134 2.39 1.29 -24.68
C ALA A 134 1.42 1.73 -23.62
N GLY A 135 0.93 2.94 -23.81
CA GLY A 135 -0.12 3.48 -23.01
C GLY A 135 0.32 3.98 -21.66
N ASP A 136 -0.67 4.38 -20.91
CA ASP A 136 -0.45 4.92 -19.58
C ASP A 136 -0.26 3.81 -18.57
N VAL A 137 0.66 4.05 -17.65
CA VAL A 137 0.72 3.20 -16.46
C VAL A 137 -0.32 3.73 -15.49
N ARG A 138 -1.26 2.88 -15.18
CA ARG A 138 -2.30 3.19 -14.23
C ARG A 138 -2.12 2.35 -12.99
N GLU A 139 -3.19 2.11 -12.29
CA GLU A 139 -3.17 1.29 -11.12
C GLU A 139 -2.60 -0.09 -11.43
N PRO A 140 -1.45 -0.45 -10.83
CA PRO A 140 -0.87 -1.75 -11.10
C PRO A 140 -1.73 -2.86 -10.50
N ALA A 141 -1.77 -3.99 -11.19
CA ALA A 141 -2.46 -5.16 -10.71
C ALA A 141 -1.69 -6.40 -11.13
N TRP A 142 -1.59 -7.36 -10.23
CA TRP A 142 -1.02 -8.65 -10.55
C TRP A 142 -2.11 -9.52 -11.13
N GLY A 143 -2.01 -9.79 -12.42
CA GLY A 143 -2.90 -10.72 -13.06
C GLY A 143 -2.54 -12.16 -12.74
N PRO A 144 -3.12 -13.12 -13.48
CA PRO A 144 -2.69 -14.51 -13.37
C PRO A 144 -1.18 -14.59 -13.61
N LEU A 145 -0.56 -15.61 -13.03
CA LEU A 145 0.88 -15.77 -13.14
C LEU A 145 1.33 -15.72 -14.59
N GLN A 146 2.25 -14.81 -14.88
CA GLN A 146 2.78 -14.61 -16.21
C GLN A 146 4.06 -15.39 -16.35
N LYS A 147 4.11 -16.30 -17.32
CA LYS A 147 5.33 -17.02 -17.59
C LYS A 147 6.32 -16.13 -18.31
N GLY A 148 7.58 -16.26 -17.96
CA GLY A 148 8.63 -15.50 -18.60
C GLY A 148 8.88 -14.12 -17.99
N LEU A 149 8.24 -13.83 -16.92
CA LEU A 149 8.53 -12.61 -16.15
C LEU A 149 9.62 -12.85 -15.14
#